data_2ea1aacc4af7a6fa9022aa98710d5c86
#
_entry.id   2ea1aacc4af7a6fa9022aa98710d5c86
#
_cell.length_a   1.000
_cell.length_b   1.000
_cell.length_c   1.000
_cell.angle_alpha   90.00
_cell.angle_beta   90.00
_cell.angle_gamma   90.00
#
_symmetry.space_group_name_H-M   'P 1'
#
loop_
_entity.id
_entity.type
_entity.pdbx_description
1 polymer ?
#
loop_
_entity_poly.entity_id
_entity_poly.type
_entity_poly.pdbx_seq_one_letter_code
_entity_poly.pdbx_strand_id
1 'polypeptide(L)'
;MKKFRCSVCGYTHAGDSAPDKCPQCGAPAAKFSEAVECEGKLQFVDEHVIGIANGVDQTVVEGLKAHFTGECTEVGMYLAMSRQADREGYPEIAEAFRRYAFEEADHASRFCEMLGEIVWDTKTNLKARMEAEAGACEDKKRIATLAKQLNLDAIHDSVHEMCKDEARHGKGFEGLYNRYFGS
;
A
#
# COMPACT_ATOMS: atom_id res chain seq x y z
N MET A 1 -38.05 -15.84 12.87
CA MET A 1 -37.39 -15.22 14.04
C MET A 1 -36.88 -13.87 13.61
N LYS A 2 -37.21 -12.85 14.39
CA LYS A 2 -36.70 -11.51 14.16
C LYS A 2 -35.26 -11.39 14.68
N LYS A 3 -34.49 -10.48 14.11
CA LYS A 3 -33.15 -10.14 14.63
C LYS A 3 -33.20 -8.74 15.23
N PHE A 4 -32.63 -8.56 16.41
CA PHE A 4 -32.53 -7.28 17.12
C PHE A 4 -31.08 -6.92 17.32
N ARG A 5 -30.67 -5.73 16.93
CA ARG A 5 -29.28 -5.24 17.06
C ARG A 5 -29.18 -4.20 18.16
N CYS A 6 -28.22 -4.41 19.07
CA CYS A 6 -27.88 -3.45 20.11
C CYS A 6 -27.16 -2.25 19.49
N SER A 7 -27.69 -1.03 19.69
CA SER A 7 -27.10 0.20 19.16
C SER A 7 -25.82 0.65 19.89
N VAL A 8 -25.50 0.02 21.03
CA VAL A 8 -24.31 0.35 21.82
C VAL A 8 -23.09 -0.47 21.40
N CYS A 9 -23.24 -1.79 21.21
CA CYS A 9 -22.10 -2.69 20.94
C CYS A 9 -22.24 -3.53 19.67
N GLY A 10 -23.38 -3.41 18.93
CA GLY A 10 -23.59 -4.17 17.70
C GLY A 10 -24.03 -5.62 17.90
N TYR A 11 -24.15 -6.13 19.14
CA TYR A 11 -24.61 -7.49 19.42
C TYR A 11 -25.97 -7.75 18.76
N THR A 12 -26.12 -8.90 18.10
CA THR A 12 -27.36 -9.31 17.45
C THR A 12 -28.02 -10.45 18.20
N HIS A 13 -29.28 -10.25 18.59
CA HIS A 13 -30.15 -11.22 19.23
C HIS A 13 -31.17 -11.77 18.22
N ALA A 14 -31.34 -13.08 18.15
CA ALA A 14 -32.39 -13.71 17.36
C ALA A 14 -33.51 -14.17 18.31
N GLY A 15 -34.71 -13.66 18.13
CA GLY A 15 -35.86 -13.99 18.98
C GLY A 15 -37.13 -13.29 18.50
N ASP A 16 -38.22 -13.43 19.26
CA ASP A 16 -39.48 -12.76 18.96
C ASP A 16 -39.54 -11.33 19.51
N SER A 17 -38.65 -11.01 20.48
CA SER A 17 -38.47 -9.68 21.07
C SER A 17 -37.00 -9.43 21.41
N ALA A 18 -36.64 -8.15 21.64
CA ALA A 18 -35.34 -7.77 22.14
C ALA A 18 -35.15 -8.32 23.58
N PRO A 19 -33.94 -8.71 24.00
CA PRO A 19 -33.67 -9.13 25.36
C PRO A 19 -33.75 -7.93 26.30
N ASP A 20 -34.14 -8.14 27.59
CA ASP A 20 -34.24 -7.07 28.58
C ASP A 20 -32.93 -6.32 28.78
N LYS A 21 -31.80 -7.05 28.68
CA LYS A 21 -30.44 -6.50 28.73
C LYS A 21 -29.56 -7.16 27.72
N CYS A 22 -28.69 -6.38 27.11
CA CYS A 22 -27.67 -6.89 26.20
C CYS A 22 -26.68 -7.81 26.94
N PRO A 23 -26.53 -9.06 26.51
CA PRO A 23 -25.63 -9.99 27.22
C PRO A 23 -24.14 -9.60 27.05
N GLN A 24 -23.82 -8.74 26.08
CA GLN A 24 -22.44 -8.32 25.84
C GLN A 24 -22.07 -7.02 26.55
N CYS A 25 -22.96 -6.00 26.61
CA CYS A 25 -22.63 -4.69 27.17
C CYS A 25 -23.57 -4.22 28.27
N GLY A 26 -24.59 -5.00 28.67
CA GLY A 26 -25.53 -4.67 29.70
C GLY A 26 -26.56 -3.60 29.34
N ALA A 27 -26.57 -3.07 28.13
CA ALA A 27 -27.50 -2.03 27.65
C ALA A 27 -28.96 -2.53 27.75
N PRO A 28 -29.94 -1.68 28.17
CA PRO A 28 -31.34 -2.06 28.29
C PRO A 28 -31.98 -2.35 26.94
N ALA A 29 -33.13 -3.06 26.94
CA ALA A 29 -33.90 -3.42 25.76
C ALA A 29 -34.21 -2.22 24.83
N ALA A 30 -34.40 -1.03 25.38
CA ALA A 30 -34.64 0.20 24.62
C ALA A 30 -33.47 0.61 23.69
N LYS A 31 -32.31 -0.02 23.81
CA LYS A 31 -31.13 0.16 22.94
C LYS A 31 -31.07 -0.86 21.81
N PHE A 32 -32.08 -1.73 21.70
CA PHE A 32 -32.20 -2.63 20.57
C PHE A 32 -33.18 -2.09 19.54
N SER A 33 -32.83 -2.21 18.28
CA SER A 33 -33.71 -2.00 17.15
C SER A 33 -33.85 -3.30 16.36
N GLU A 34 -35.02 -3.52 15.73
CA GLU A 34 -35.18 -4.61 14.79
C GLU A 34 -34.16 -4.44 13.67
N ALA A 35 -33.31 -5.45 13.48
CA ALA A 35 -32.31 -5.43 12.41
C ALA A 35 -33.03 -5.70 11.08
N VAL A 36 -33.22 -4.68 10.28
CA VAL A 36 -33.60 -4.81 8.89
C VAL A 36 -32.35 -5.33 8.16
N GLU A 37 -32.44 -6.51 7.55
CA GLU A 37 -31.40 -6.92 6.61
C GLU A 37 -31.42 -5.93 5.45
N CYS A 38 -30.39 -5.09 5.36
CA CYS A 38 -30.24 -4.22 4.21
C CYS A 38 -29.94 -5.11 2.99
N GLU A 39 -30.92 -5.36 2.16
CA GLU A 39 -30.78 -6.00 0.84
C GLU A 39 -30.12 -5.04 -0.18
N GLY A 40 -29.19 -4.22 0.24
CA GLY A 40 -28.47 -3.28 -0.61
C GLY A 40 -27.03 -3.07 -0.13
N LYS A 41 -26.16 -2.67 -1.04
CA LYS A 41 -24.83 -2.19 -0.67
C LYS A 41 -24.98 -0.97 0.24
N LEU A 42 -24.25 -0.96 1.36
CA LEU A 42 -24.15 0.23 2.20
C LEU A 42 -23.65 1.39 1.35
N GLN A 43 -24.28 2.55 1.51
CA GLN A 43 -23.81 3.80 0.91
C GLN A 43 -23.13 4.63 1.98
N PHE A 44 -21.94 5.09 1.66
CA PHE A 44 -21.17 5.98 2.52
C PHE A 44 -21.36 7.43 2.05
N VAL A 45 -21.39 8.37 2.99
CA VAL A 45 -21.60 9.79 2.69
C VAL A 45 -20.41 10.38 1.94
N ASP A 46 -19.23 9.81 2.19
CA ASP A 46 -17.97 10.21 1.56
C ASP A 46 -17.07 8.98 1.40
N GLU A 47 -16.32 8.93 0.33
CA GLU A 47 -15.41 7.84 -0.01
C GLU A 47 -14.09 8.40 -0.51
N HIS A 48 -13.01 7.68 -0.23
CA HIS A 48 -11.70 8.00 -0.78
C HIS A 48 -11.68 7.77 -2.30
N VAL A 49 -11.20 8.75 -3.04
CA VAL A 49 -11.18 8.73 -4.50
C VAL A 49 -9.75 8.74 -5.01
N ILE A 50 -9.37 7.69 -5.75
CA ILE A 50 -8.13 7.66 -6.51
C ILE A 50 -8.29 8.50 -7.77
N GLY A 51 -7.27 9.33 -8.09
CA GLY A 51 -7.30 10.18 -9.29
C GLY A 51 -8.11 11.47 -9.11
N ILE A 52 -8.18 12.00 -7.90
CA ILE A 52 -8.88 13.27 -7.60
C ILE A 52 -8.29 14.46 -8.40
N ALA A 53 -7.04 14.36 -8.88
CA ALA A 53 -6.40 15.35 -9.72
C ALA A 53 -6.77 15.23 -11.21
N ASN A 54 -7.63 14.29 -11.60
CA ASN A 54 -8.07 14.18 -12.99
C ASN A 54 -8.94 15.37 -13.39
N GLY A 55 -8.51 16.09 -14.44
CA GLY A 55 -9.23 17.24 -14.98
C GLY A 55 -9.02 18.55 -14.23
N VAL A 56 -8.10 18.63 -13.26
CA VAL A 56 -7.71 19.90 -12.65
C VAL A 56 -6.69 20.65 -13.54
N ASP A 57 -6.32 21.88 -13.12
CA ASP A 57 -5.33 22.70 -13.83
C ASP A 57 -4.02 21.95 -14.07
N GLN A 58 -3.48 22.08 -15.27
CA GLN A 58 -2.28 21.33 -15.70
C GLN A 58 -1.05 21.66 -14.85
N THR A 59 -0.92 22.90 -14.40
CA THR A 59 0.19 23.34 -13.54
C THR A 59 0.18 22.61 -12.19
N VAL A 60 -1.04 22.35 -11.66
CA VAL A 60 -1.20 21.57 -10.43
C VAL A 60 -0.77 20.11 -10.68
N VAL A 61 -1.24 19.50 -11.77
CA VAL A 61 -0.86 18.12 -12.13
C VAL A 61 0.65 17.96 -12.30
N GLU A 62 1.30 18.89 -13.00
CA GLU A 62 2.75 18.90 -13.18
C GLU A 62 3.50 19.05 -11.83
N GLY A 63 3.01 19.91 -10.95
CA GLY A 63 3.52 20.05 -9.58
C GLY A 63 3.43 18.75 -8.78
N LEU A 64 2.26 18.09 -8.80
CA LEU A 64 2.06 16.80 -8.13
C LEU A 64 3.01 15.71 -8.67
N LYS A 65 3.21 15.63 -9.99
CA LYS A 65 4.15 14.70 -10.63
C LYS A 65 5.61 14.96 -10.23
N ALA A 66 6.00 16.23 -10.20
CA ALA A 66 7.34 16.64 -9.79
C ALA A 66 7.60 16.25 -8.33
N HIS A 67 6.65 16.53 -7.43
CA HIS A 67 6.74 16.12 -6.03
C HIS A 67 6.74 14.61 -5.86
N PHE A 68 5.86 13.86 -6.53
CA PHE A 68 5.89 12.39 -6.52
C PHE A 68 7.29 11.85 -6.84
N THR A 69 7.92 12.38 -7.88
CA THR A 69 9.28 11.95 -8.27
C THR A 69 10.32 12.36 -7.22
N GLY A 70 10.20 13.57 -6.66
CA GLY A 70 11.06 14.08 -5.59
C GLY A 70 11.03 13.20 -4.36
N GLU A 71 9.85 12.96 -3.83
CA GLU A 71 9.63 12.13 -2.63
C GLU A 71 10.15 10.70 -2.81
N CYS A 72 9.87 10.07 -3.96
CA CYS A 72 10.43 8.74 -4.29
C CYS A 72 11.97 8.74 -4.28
N THR A 73 12.59 9.82 -4.75
CA THR A 73 14.05 9.99 -4.75
C THR A 73 14.57 10.17 -3.33
N GLU A 74 13.90 10.97 -2.50
CA GLU A 74 14.29 11.25 -1.12
C GLU A 74 14.21 10.01 -0.24
N VAL A 75 13.26 9.10 -0.45
CA VAL A 75 13.23 7.78 0.23
C VAL A 75 14.57 7.06 0.06
N GLY A 76 15.05 6.93 -1.17
CA GLY A 76 16.32 6.26 -1.46
C GLY A 76 17.53 7.00 -0.88
N MET A 77 17.55 8.32 -1.02
CA MET A 77 18.61 9.18 -0.49
C MET A 77 18.70 9.10 1.03
N TYR A 78 17.61 9.27 1.75
CA TYR A 78 17.59 9.26 3.22
C TYR A 78 17.97 7.90 3.79
N LEU A 79 17.53 6.81 3.17
CA LEU A 79 17.97 5.47 3.57
C LEU A 79 19.48 5.26 3.34
N ALA A 80 20.05 5.82 2.27
CA ALA A 80 21.49 5.78 2.04
C ALA A 80 22.26 6.66 3.05
N MET A 81 21.75 7.88 3.35
CA MET A 81 22.31 8.77 4.35
C MET A 81 22.22 8.19 5.76
N SER A 82 21.14 7.48 6.09
CA SER A 82 21.02 6.73 7.34
C SER A 82 22.15 5.71 7.51
N ARG A 83 22.38 4.89 6.47
CA ARG A 83 23.49 3.92 6.52
C ARG A 83 24.88 4.58 6.63
N GLN A 84 25.06 5.75 6.03
CA GLN A 84 26.30 6.51 6.16
C GLN A 84 26.48 7.04 7.58
N ALA A 85 25.45 7.61 8.17
CA ALA A 85 25.49 8.10 9.54
C ALA A 85 25.80 6.97 10.56
N ASP A 86 25.22 5.76 10.35
CA ASP A 86 25.55 4.57 11.16
C ASP A 86 27.04 4.20 11.06
N ARG A 87 27.60 4.20 9.84
CA ARG A 87 29.04 3.91 9.62
C ARG A 87 29.95 4.93 10.27
N GLU A 88 29.50 6.18 10.36
CA GLU A 88 30.26 7.28 11.00
C GLU A 88 30.05 7.36 12.53
N GLY A 89 29.18 6.53 13.09
CA GLY A 89 28.94 6.46 14.53
C GLY A 89 27.92 7.47 15.04
N TYR A 90 26.99 7.93 14.19
CA TYR A 90 25.89 8.86 14.52
C TYR A 90 24.52 8.18 14.51
N PRO A 91 24.23 7.27 15.45
CA PRO A 91 23.00 6.46 15.40
C PRO A 91 21.71 7.30 15.52
N GLU A 92 21.72 8.41 16.22
CA GLU A 92 20.55 9.29 16.34
C GLU A 92 20.25 9.99 15.01
N ILE A 93 21.27 10.39 14.25
CA ILE A 93 21.13 10.98 12.92
C ILE A 93 20.65 9.90 11.93
N ALA A 94 21.22 8.71 12.02
CA ALA A 94 20.79 7.57 11.20
C ALA A 94 19.32 7.24 11.39
N GLU A 95 18.83 7.24 12.63
CA GLU A 95 17.44 7.00 12.94
C GLU A 95 16.52 8.13 12.44
N ALA A 96 16.95 9.39 12.53
CA ALA A 96 16.20 10.53 12.00
C ALA A 96 16.01 10.39 10.47
N PHE A 97 17.09 10.09 9.72
CA PHE A 97 16.98 9.86 8.27
C PHE A 97 16.08 8.69 7.93
N ARG A 98 16.16 7.57 8.67
CA ARG A 98 15.30 6.40 8.45
C ARG A 98 13.83 6.74 8.64
N ARG A 99 13.50 7.48 9.71
CA ARG A 99 12.14 7.90 9.99
C ARG A 99 11.60 8.82 8.89
N TYR A 100 12.37 9.83 8.48
CA TYR A 100 11.94 10.75 7.43
C TYR A 100 11.78 10.03 6.08
N ALA A 101 12.62 9.06 5.74
CA ALA A 101 12.44 8.25 4.54
C ALA A 101 11.05 7.56 4.48
N PHE A 102 10.50 7.12 5.62
CA PHE A 102 9.15 6.56 5.67
C PHE A 102 8.06 7.63 5.59
N GLU A 103 8.30 8.84 6.10
CA GLU A 103 7.40 9.98 5.94
C GLU A 103 7.32 10.38 4.46
N GLU A 104 8.46 10.45 3.75
CA GLU A 104 8.49 10.74 2.30
C GLU A 104 7.85 9.62 1.46
N ALA A 105 7.95 8.37 1.90
CA ALA A 105 7.22 7.27 1.26
C ALA A 105 5.69 7.43 1.38
N ASP A 106 5.18 7.91 2.53
CA ASP A 106 3.77 8.25 2.70
C ASP A 106 3.36 9.43 1.80
N HIS A 107 4.16 10.51 1.74
CA HIS A 107 3.92 11.64 0.84
C HIS A 107 3.87 11.18 -0.62
N ALA A 108 4.86 10.41 -1.08
CA ALA A 108 4.87 9.84 -2.43
C ALA A 108 3.60 9.03 -2.73
N SER A 109 3.16 8.19 -1.78
CA SER A 109 1.95 7.39 -1.94
C SER A 109 0.71 8.25 -2.14
N ARG A 110 0.57 9.34 -1.39
CA ARG A 110 -0.55 10.28 -1.50
C ARG A 110 -0.55 11.02 -2.84
N PHE A 111 0.61 11.48 -3.32
CA PHE A 111 0.70 12.07 -4.65
C PHE A 111 0.32 11.07 -5.74
N CYS A 112 0.78 9.82 -5.60
CA CYS A 112 0.44 8.73 -6.52
C CYS A 112 -1.08 8.47 -6.57
N GLU A 113 -1.75 8.43 -5.42
CA GLU A 113 -3.21 8.27 -5.32
C GLU A 113 -3.96 9.47 -5.89
N MET A 114 -3.53 10.71 -5.61
CA MET A 114 -4.15 11.91 -6.17
C MET A 114 -4.06 11.94 -7.69
N LEU A 115 -2.93 11.54 -8.27
CA LEU A 115 -2.74 11.44 -9.72
C LEU A 115 -3.56 10.29 -10.35
N GLY A 116 -3.64 9.13 -9.70
CA GLY A 116 -4.40 7.97 -10.16
C GLY A 116 -3.90 7.34 -11.45
N GLU A 117 -2.68 7.68 -11.93
CA GLU A 117 -2.16 7.23 -13.22
C GLU A 117 -1.59 5.80 -13.19
N ILE A 118 -1.12 5.37 -12.01
CA ILE A 118 -0.43 4.08 -11.82
C ILE A 118 -1.01 3.25 -10.66
N VAL A 119 -2.17 3.64 -10.16
CA VAL A 119 -2.92 2.91 -9.14
C VAL A 119 -4.29 2.57 -9.72
N TRP A 120 -4.54 1.27 -9.88
CA TRP A 120 -5.79 0.73 -10.42
C TRP A 120 -6.43 -0.21 -9.40
N ASP A 121 -7.38 -1.04 -9.84
CA ASP A 121 -7.88 -2.13 -9.01
C ASP A 121 -6.76 -3.16 -8.69
N THR A 122 -6.93 -3.90 -7.60
CA THR A 122 -5.90 -4.82 -7.09
C THR A 122 -5.46 -5.87 -8.11
N LYS A 123 -6.39 -6.38 -8.93
CA LYS A 123 -6.08 -7.38 -9.97
C LYS A 123 -5.16 -6.78 -11.04
N THR A 124 -5.49 -5.58 -11.49
CA THR A 124 -4.71 -4.84 -12.49
C THR A 124 -3.33 -4.46 -11.94
N ASN A 125 -3.28 -3.95 -10.69
CA ASN A 125 -2.01 -3.62 -10.02
C ASN A 125 -1.08 -4.83 -9.93
N LEU A 126 -1.58 -5.99 -9.48
CA LEU A 126 -0.77 -7.21 -9.40
C LEU A 126 -0.21 -7.60 -10.77
N LYS A 127 -1.05 -7.61 -11.82
CA LYS A 127 -0.61 -7.95 -13.17
C LYS A 127 0.47 -7.00 -13.67
N ALA A 128 0.25 -5.69 -13.56
CA ALA A 128 1.21 -4.67 -13.99
C ALA A 128 2.54 -4.79 -13.24
N ARG A 129 2.49 -5.11 -11.94
CA ARG A 129 3.72 -5.29 -11.16
C ARG A 129 4.47 -6.56 -11.53
N MET A 130 3.79 -7.68 -11.75
CA MET A 130 4.45 -8.92 -12.24
C MET A 130 5.27 -8.67 -13.51
N GLU A 131 4.66 -7.98 -14.48
CA GLU A 131 5.31 -7.65 -15.75
C GLU A 131 6.50 -6.69 -15.55
N ALA A 132 6.36 -5.67 -14.71
CA ALA A 132 7.42 -4.73 -14.41
C ALA A 132 8.59 -5.37 -13.64
N GLU A 133 8.33 -6.26 -12.66
CA GLU A 133 9.38 -6.97 -11.94
C GLU A 133 10.17 -7.92 -12.87
N ALA A 134 9.48 -8.58 -13.81
CA ALA A 134 10.15 -9.40 -14.81
C ALA A 134 11.11 -8.57 -15.68
N GLY A 135 10.67 -7.41 -16.17
CA GLY A 135 11.51 -6.49 -16.95
C GLY A 135 12.67 -5.92 -16.12
N ALA A 136 12.42 -5.54 -14.87
CA ALA A 136 13.46 -5.04 -13.96
C ALA A 136 14.51 -6.12 -13.64
N CYS A 137 14.09 -7.37 -13.49
CA CYS A 137 14.99 -8.52 -13.30
C CYS A 137 15.91 -8.68 -14.52
N GLU A 138 15.36 -8.66 -15.74
CA GLU A 138 16.12 -8.78 -16.99
C GLU A 138 17.13 -7.64 -17.12
N ASP A 139 16.72 -6.39 -16.93
CA ASP A 139 17.62 -5.24 -17.06
C ASP A 139 18.73 -5.22 -16.01
N LYS A 140 18.42 -5.51 -14.74
CA LYS A 140 19.45 -5.66 -13.69
C LYS A 140 20.43 -6.79 -14.00
N LYS A 141 19.95 -7.91 -14.58
CA LYS A 141 20.84 -8.99 -15.01
C LYS A 141 21.79 -8.53 -16.10
N ARG A 142 21.33 -7.75 -17.07
CA ARG A 142 22.15 -7.16 -18.13
C ARG A 142 23.23 -6.24 -17.56
N ILE A 143 22.85 -5.34 -16.63
CA ILE A 143 23.79 -4.43 -15.95
C ILE A 143 24.84 -5.22 -15.14
N ALA A 144 24.41 -6.19 -14.35
CA ALA A 144 25.31 -7.04 -13.55
C ALA A 144 26.30 -7.80 -14.45
N THR A 145 25.84 -8.33 -15.59
CA THR A 145 26.71 -9.03 -16.55
C THR A 145 27.78 -8.10 -17.12
N LEU A 146 27.37 -6.87 -17.53
CA LEU A 146 28.32 -5.87 -18.01
C LEU A 146 29.32 -5.46 -16.94
N ALA A 147 28.87 -5.23 -15.71
CA ALA A 147 29.78 -4.91 -14.59
C ALA A 147 30.82 -6.00 -14.37
N LYS A 148 30.45 -7.28 -14.49
CA LYS A 148 31.40 -8.41 -14.38
C LYS A 148 32.42 -8.40 -15.51
N GLN A 149 32.00 -8.15 -16.73
CA GLN A 149 32.91 -8.04 -17.90
C GLN A 149 33.92 -6.90 -17.75
N LEU A 150 33.53 -5.83 -17.04
CA LEU A 150 34.38 -4.67 -16.76
C LEU A 150 35.19 -4.79 -15.46
N ASN A 151 35.18 -5.95 -14.80
CA ASN A 151 35.84 -6.21 -13.51
C ASN A 151 35.37 -5.29 -12.37
N LEU A 152 34.07 -4.91 -12.39
CA LEU A 152 33.42 -4.09 -11.36
C LEU A 152 32.67 -5.00 -10.39
N ASP A 153 33.39 -5.85 -9.64
CA ASP A 153 32.81 -6.94 -8.84
C ASP A 153 31.82 -6.44 -7.79
N ALA A 154 32.12 -5.36 -7.08
CA ALA A 154 31.21 -4.79 -6.07
C ALA A 154 29.87 -4.33 -6.66
N ILE A 155 29.89 -3.77 -7.88
CA ILE A 155 28.67 -3.37 -8.60
C ILE A 155 27.94 -4.63 -9.09
N HIS A 156 28.67 -5.58 -9.68
CA HIS A 156 28.10 -6.86 -10.11
C HIS A 156 27.34 -7.53 -8.98
N ASP A 157 27.98 -7.74 -7.84
CA ASP A 157 27.40 -8.46 -6.72
C ASP A 157 26.13 -7.78 -6.21
N SER A 158 26.19 -6.45 -6.00
CA SER A 158 25.04 -5.68 -5.53
C SER A 158 23.85 -5.72 -6.50
N VAL A 159 24.09 -5.49 -7.79
CA VAL A 159 23.02 -5.46 -8.79
C VAL A 159 22.47 -6.87 -9.07
N HIS A 160 23.34 -7.91 -8.99
CA HIS A 160 22.91 -9.30 -9.16
C HIS A 160 22.00 -9.77 -8.02
N GLU A 161 22.27 -9.38 -6.78
CA GLU A 161 21.34 -9.67 -5.66
C GLU A 161 20.00 -8.95 -5.86
N MET A 162 20.00 -7.65 -6.24
CA MET A 162 18.76 -6.94 -6.58
C MET A 162 17.99 -7.63 -7.71
N CYS A 163 18.68 -8.15 -8.74
CA CYS A 163 18.04 -8.93 -9.81
C CYS A 163 17.27 -10.15 -9.28
N LYS A 164 17.84 -10.86 -8.29
CA LYS A 164 17.16 -11.99 -7.63
C LYS A 164 15.96 -11.54 -6.79
N ASP A 165 16.04 -10.37 -6.17
CA ASP A 165 14.94 -9.78 -5.43
C ASP A 165 13.75 -9.47 -6.37
N GLU A 166 14.00 -8.87 -7.56
CA GLU A 166 12.93 -8.62 -8.53
C GLU A 166 12.25 -9.92 -8.98
N ALA A 167 13.03 -10.98 -9.20
CA ALA A 167 12.46 -12.29 -9.53
C ALA A 167 11.58 -12.85 -8.38
N ARG A 168 11.99 -12.62 -7.14
CA ARG A 168 11.22 -13.02 -5.93
C ARG A 168 9.94 -12.18 -5.81
N HIS A 169 10.00 -10.87 -6.04
CA HIS A 169 8.85 -9.97 -6.03
C HIS A 169 7.83 -10.39 -7.11
N GLY A 170 8.28 -10.57 -8.35
CA GLY A 170 7.43 -11.00 -9.46
C GLY A 170 6.73 -12.32 -9.19
N LYS A 171 7.44 -13.33 -8.67
CA LYS A 171 6.84 -14.63 -8.27
C LYS A 171 5.88 -14.48 -7.09
N GLY A 172 6.16 -13.58 -6.15
CA GLY A 172 5.25 -13.29 -5.05
C GLY A 172 3.92 -12.71 -5.55
N PHE A 173 3.97 -11.72 -6.44
CA PHE A 173 2.78 -11.16 -7.08
C PHE A 173 2.03 -12.17 -7.94
N GLU A 174 2.74 -13.00 -8.70
CA GLU A 174 2.13 -14.09 -9.49
C GLU A 174 1.37 -15.08 -8.61
N GLY A 175 1.97 -15.49 -7.49
CA GLY A 175 1.32 -16.38 -6.52
C GLY A 175 0.05 -15.76 -5.92
N LEU A 176 0.07 -14.48 -5.58
CA LEU A 176 -1.11 -13.75 -5.10
C LEU A 176 -2.16 -13.59 -6.19
N TYR A 177 -1.76 -13.23 -7.41
CA TYR A 177 -2.67 -13.12 -8.55
C TYR A 177 -3.40 -14.46 -8.81
N ASN A 178 -2.65 -15.54 -8.87
CA ASN A 178 -3.23 -16.87 -9.10
C ASN A 178 -4.17 -17.32 -7.99
N ARG A 179 -3.83 -16.99 -6.73
CA ARG A 179 -4.65 -17.32 -5.56
C ARG A 179 -6.00 -16.62 -5.54
N TYR A 180 -6.04 -15.34 -5.90
CA TYR A 180 -7.24 -14.50 -5.73
C TYR A 180 -8.00 -14.26 -7.03
N PHE A 181 -7.34 -14.34 -8.18
CA PHE A 181 -7.89 -13.96 -9.49
C PHE A 181 -7.62 -15.01 -10.59
N GLY A 182 -6.87 -16.07 -10.30
CA GLY A 182 -6.72 -17.22 -11.18
C GLY A 182 -8.02 -17.99 -11.24
N SER A 183 -8.46 -18.37 -12.45
CA SER A 183 -9.63 -19.22 -12.71
C SER A 183 -9.28 -20.68 -12.57
#